data_f2767e049c1e6196a1ea9b9bf3862dfc
#
_entry.id   f2767e049c1e6196a1ea9b9bf3862dfc
#
_cell.length_a   1.000
_cell.length_b   1.000
_cell.length_c   1.000
_cell.angle_alpha   90.00
_cell.angle_beta   90.00
_cell.angle_gamma   90.00
#
_symmetry.space_group_name_H-M   'P 1'
#
loop_
_entity.id
_entity.type
_entity.pdbx_description
1 polymer ?
#
loop_
_entity_poly.entity_id
_entity_poly.type
_entity_poly.pdbx_seq_one_letter_code
_entity_poly.pdbx_strand_id
1 'polypeptide(L)'
;MCIRDRGLITCDSDDVGYTALDEATKKACVSVAYAQSMYAGAANANTALAGEFLGILAGETPAEVESGLLAARRMIEQEASFYSANDDDSIVYFAHCISRTGSYLSAACEIPEGSPLAYLIAPPLESMYALDKALKAAQVRVCAFYGPPSPTNFGGALLTGSQSDCQAACDAFARAVIDVAANPIETLSDGASS
;
A
#
# COMPACT_ATOMS: atom_id res chain seq x y z
N MET A 1 6.32 1.10 34.83
CA MET A 1 5.46 0.95 33.64
C MET A 1 5.21 2.36 33.10
N CYS A 2 5.93 2.78 32.08
CA CYS A 2 5.69 4.09 31.47
C CYS A 2 4.33 4.02 30.78
N ILE A 3 3.39 4.84 31.21
CA ILE A 3 2.12 5.05 30.52
C ILE A 3 2.48 5.88 29.27
N ARG A 4 2.36 5.29 28.10
CA ARG A 4 2.49 6.01 26.83
C ARG A 4 1.12 6.48 26.38
N ASP A 5 1.04 7.71 25.94
CA ASP A 5 -0.15 8.24 25.32
C ASP A 5 -0.42 7.53 23.99
N ARG A 6 -1.67 7.39 23.63
CA ARG A 6 -2.09 6.67 22.42
C ARG A 6 -3.02 7.52 21.58
N GLY A 7 -2.79 7.48 20.27
CA GLY A 7 -3.66 8.06 19.27
C GLY A 7 -4.20 6.98 18.34
N LEU A 8 -5.48 7.02 18.05
CA LEU A 8 -6.16 6.08 17.16
C LEU A 8 -6.50 6.78 15.85
N ILE A 9 -6.30 6.06 14.76
CA ILE A 9 -6.65 6.51 13.42
C ILE A 9 -7.27 5.37 12.65
N THR A 10 -8.25 5.67 11.82
CA THR A 10 -8.89 4.74 10.90
C THR A 10 -9.03 5.37 9.52
N CYS A 11 -9.05 4.54 8.49
CA CYS A 11 -9.33 4.93 7.11
C CYS A 11 -9.92 3.73 6.37
N ASP A 12 -10.37 3.97 5.15
CA ASP A 12 -11.04 3.00 4.28
C ASP A 12 -10.08 2.17 3.41
N SER A 13 -8.77 2.39 3.54
CA SER A 13 -7.73 1.62 2.85
C SER A 13 -6.58 1.31 3.79
N ASP A 14 -6.25 0.04 3.94
CA ASP A 14 -5.16 -0.41 4.79
C ASP A 14 -3.78 -0.03 4.23
N ASP A 15 -3.55 -0.12 2.92
CA ASP A 15 -2.28 0.25 2.30
C ASP A 15 -1.95 1.74 2.48
N VAL A 16 -2.97 2.60 2.33
CA VAL A 16 -2.89 4.03 2.66
C VAL A 16 -2.64 4.23 4.15
N GLY A 17 -3.34 3.47 4.99
CA GLY A 17 -3.19 3.51 6.45
C GLY A 17 -1.78 3.11 6.92
N TYR A 18 -1.22 2.02 6.39
CA TYR A 18 0.15 1.60 6.70
C TYR A 18 1.19 2.65 6.26
N THR A 19 1.01 3.22 5.08
CA THR A 19 1.86 4.32 4.58
C THR A 19 1.77 5.54 5.48
N ALA A 20 0.56 5.89 5.94
CA ALA A 20 0.32 7.02 6.83
C ALA A 20 0.95 6.83 8.22
N LEU A 21 0.87 5.63 8.78
CA LEU A 21 1.52 5.33 10.06
C LEU A 21 3.05 5.40 9.95
N ASP A 22 3.61 4.96 8.83
CA ASP A 22 5.04 5.11 8.57
C ASP A 22 5.46 6.58 8.50
N GLU A 23 4.68 7.44 7.82
CA GLU A 23 4.92 8.88 7.77
C GLU A 23 4.88 9.50 9.17
N ALA A 24 3.94 9.08 10.03
CA ALA A 24 3.87 9.54 11.41
C ALA A 24 5.18 9.30 12.17
N THR A 25 5.81 8.13 11.98
CA THR A 25 7.08 7.79 12.66
C THR A 25 8.27 8.62 12.17
N LYS A 26 8.15 9.28 11.01
CA LYS A 26 9.17 10.20 10.47
C LYS A 26 9.03 11.63 10.99
N LYS A 27 7.82 12.01 11.41
CA LYS A 27 7.48 13.40 11.77
C LYS A 27 7.37 13.64 13.25
N ALA A 28 7.22 12.58 14.06
CA ALA A 28 7.04 12.68 15.51
C ALA A 28 7.77 11.53 16.22
N CYS A 29 8.08 11.72 17.49
CA CYS A 29 8.64 10.68 18.37
C CYS A 29 7.56 9.68 18.78
N VAL A 30 7.02 8.94 17.82
CA VAL A 30 5.98 7.94 18.01
C VAL A 30 6.40 6.57 17.47
N SER A 31 5.78 5.54 17.98
CA SER A 31 5.87 4.19 17.45
C SER A 31 4.48 3.67 17.09
N VAL A 32 4.39 2.79 16.12
CA VAL A 32 3.16 2.09 15.78
C VAL A 32 2.95 0.96 16.78
N ALA A 33 1.95 1.11 17.64
CA ALA A 33 1.61 0.12 18.65
C ALA A 33 0.67 -0.97 18.12
N TYR A 34 -0.10 -0.66 17.10
CA TYR A 34 -1.02 -1.57 16.43
C TYR A 34 -1.34 -1.06 15.04
N ALA A 35 -1.45 -1.96 14.08
CA ALA A 35 -1.90 -1.65 12.73
C ALA A 35 -2.48 -2.92 12.10
N GLN A 36 -3.76 -2.89 11.76
CA GLN A 36 -4.42 -4.04 11.17
C GLN A 36 -5.62 -3.63 10.32
N SER A 37 -5.75 -4.30 9.17
CA SER A 37 -6.96 -4.31 8.38
C SER A 37 -7.92 -5.37 8.91
N MET A 38 -9.21 -5.04 8.92
CA MET A 38 -10.27 -5.91 9.42
C MET A 38 -11.41 -5.97 8.42
N TYR A 39 -12.02 -7.16 8.31
CA TYR A 39 -13.22 -7.39 7.49
C TYR A 39 -13.07 -7.04 5.99
N ALA A 40 -11.86 -7.00 5.50
CA ALA A 40 -11.60 -6.70 4.10
C ALA A 40 -12.37 -7.66 3.18
N GLY A 41 -13.12 -7.10 2.24
CA GLY A 41 -13.94 -7.88 1.29
C GLY A 41 -15.11 -8.64 1.91
N ALA A 42 -15.40 -8.50 3.21
CA ALA A 42 -16.57 -9.10 3.84
C ALA A 42 -17.84 -8.33 3.45
N ALA A 43 -18.97 -9.02 3.36
CA ALA A 43 -20.26 -8.41 3.00
C ALA A 43 -20.73 -7.31 3.98
N ASN A 44 -20.19 -7.31 5.19
CA ASN A 44 -20.49 -6.32 6.24
C ASN A 44 -19.37 -5.27 6.40
N ALA A 45 -18.36 -5.24 5.54
CA ALA A 45 -17.34 -4.20 5.54
C ALA A 45 -17.94 -2.88 5.05
N ASN A 46 -17.56 -1.77 5.69
CA ASN A 46 -18.04 -0.44 5.33
C ASN A 46 -17.29 0.17 4.15
N THR A 47 -16.20 -0.48 3.71
CA THR A 47 -15.30 0.04 2.68
C THR A 47 -15.32 -0.82 1.43
N ALA A 48 -15.23 -0.17 0.28
CA ALA A 48 -15.25 -0.83 -1.02
C ALA A 48 -13.87 -1.37 -1.45
N LEU A 49 -12.78 -0.79 -0.93
CA LEU A 49 -11.42 -1.10 -1.39
C LEU A 49 -10.76 -2.22 -0.57
N ALA A 50 -10.27 -1.92 0.60
CA ALA A 50 -9.38 -2.83 1.31
C ALA A 50 -9.79 -3.13 2.75
N GLY A 51 -11.07 -2.94 3.08
CA GLY A 51 -11.58 -3.18 4.43
C GLY A 51 -11.29 -2.04 5.41
N GLU A 52 -11.71 -2.24 6.64
CA GLU A 52 -11.55 -1.26 7.70
C GLU A 52 -10.14 -1.36 8.30
N PHE A 53 -9.43 -0.26 8.32
CA PHE A 53 -8.10 -0.16 8.92
C PHE A 53 -8.16 0.49 10.30
N LEU A 54 -7.44 -0.07 11.26
CA LEU A 54 -7.20 0.55 12.56
C LEU A 54 -5.70 0.68 12.82
N GLY A 55 -5.23 1.91 13.02
CA GLY A 55 -3.89 2.24 13.45
C GLY A 55 -3.86 2.83 14.86
N ILE A 56 -2.86 2.46 15.67
CA ILE A 56 -2.62 3.05 16.99
C ILE A 56 -1.18 3.51 17.08
N LEU A 57 -0.98 4.81 17.25
CA LEU A 57 0.32 5.40 17.57
C LEU A 57 0.50 5.47 19.09
N ALA A 58 1.73 5.29 19.55
CA ALA A 58 2.12 5.46 20.95
C ALA A 58 3.30 6.42 21.03
N GLY A 59 3.19 7.44 21.87
CA GLY A 59 4.22 8.43 22.14
C GLY A 59 4.42 8.65 23.64
N GLU A 60 5.51 9.32 24.01
CA GLU A 60 5.78 9.64 25.41
C GLU A 60 4.95 10.80 25.94
N THR A 61 4.46 11.66 25.04
CA THR A 61 3.61 12.82 25.36
C THR A 61 2.43 12.93 24.43
N PRO A 62 1.30 13.55 24.88
CA PRO A 62 0.16 13.83 24.02
C PRO A 62 0.53 14.65 22.77
N ALA A 63 1.45 15.61 22.90
CA ALA A 63 1.88 16.47 21.80
C ALA A 63 2.60 15.68 20.67
N GLU A 64 3.42 14.68 21.02
CA GLU A 64 4.04 13.80 20.03
C GLU A 64 2.99 12.94 19.31
N VAL A 65 2.04 12.41 20.06
CA VAL A 65 0.95 11.61 19.47
C VAL A 65 0.09 12.47 18.53
N GLU A 66 -0.26 13.69 18.94
CA GLU A 66 -1.01 14.62 18.10
C GLU A 66 -0.24 14.95 16.82
N SER A 67 1.05 15.27 16.92
CA SER A 67 1.90 15.53 15.76
C SER A 67 1.97 14.33 14.80
N GLY A 68 2.09 13.11 15.32
CA GLY A 68 2.05 11.89 14.53
C GLY A 68 0.71 11.67 13.83
N LEU A 69 -0.40 11.87 14.55
CA LEU A 69 -1.75 11.77 13.97
C LEU A 69 -2.00 12.83 12.87
N LEU A 70 -1.52 14.04 13.04
CA LEU A 70 -1.62 15.09 12.02
C LEU A 70 -0.82 14.72 10.75
N ALA A 71 0.37 14.15 10.91
CA ALA A 71 1.18 13.68 9.79
C ALA A 71 0.49 12.51 9.06
N ALA A 72 -0.02 11.53 9.81
CA ALA A 72 -0.77 10.41 9.23
C ALA A 72 -2.02 10.88 8.49
N ARG A 73 -2.79 11.76 9.09
CA ARG A 73 -3.98 12.34 8.46
C ARG A 73 -3.66 13.06 7.15
N ARG A 74 -2.59 13.87 7.14
CA ARG A 74 -2.17 14.57 5.92
C ARG A 74 -1.80 13.59 4.80
N MET A 75 -1.08 12.51 5.13
CA MET A 75 -0.75 11.45 4.18
C MET A 75 -2.01 10.83 3.56
N ILE A 76 -3.01 10.49 4.37
CA ILE A 76 -4.29 9.92 3.92
C ILE A 76 -5.06 10.91 3.04
N GLU A 77 -5.13 12.19 3.43
CA GLU A 77 -5.97 13.17 2.76
C GLU A 77 -5.35 13.75 1.48
N GLN A 78 -4.02 13.72 1.34
CA GLN A 78 -3.34 14.53 0.32
C GLN A 78 -2.25 13.82 -0.49
N GLU A 79 -1.65 12.73 0.03
CA GLU A 79 -0.40 12.21 -0.54
C GLU A 79 -0.51 10.75 -1.03
N ALA A 80 -1.19 9.89 -0.28
CA ALA A 80 -1.34 8.48 -0.62
C ALA A 80 -2.77 8.17 -1.07
N SER A 81 -2.93 7.62 -2.28
CA SER A 81 -4.25 7.28 -2.82
C SER A 81 -4.17 6.11 -3.78
N PHE A 82 -5.26 5.37 -3.89
CA PHE A 82 -5.48 4.48 -5.02
C PHE A 82 -5.80 5.29 -6.28
N TYR A 83 -5.38 4.74 -7.41
CA TYR A 83 -5.65 5.29 -8.73
C TYR A 83 -6.55 4.34 -9.51
N SER A 84 -7.45 4.88 -10.33
CA SER A 84 -8.24 4.10 -11.25
C SER A 84 -7.45 3.78 -12.51
N ALA A 85 -7.57 2.56 -13.00
CA ALA A 85 -7.01 2.13 -14.27
C ALA A 85 -8.03 2.18 -15.42
N ASN A 86 -9.32 2.41 -15.12
CA ASN A 86 -10.42 2.46 -16.08
C ASN A 86 -11.53 3.42 -15.66
N ASP A 87 -12.42 3.76 -16.57
CA ASP A 87 -13.43 4.81 -16.39
C ASP A 87 -14.53 4.46 -15.37
N ASP A 88 -14.73 3.19 -15.06
CA ASP A 88 -15.77 2.72 -14.14
C ASP A 88 -15.24 2.37 -12.74
N ASP A 89 -13.96 2.65 -12.48
CA ASP A 89 -13.27 2.36 -11.21
C ASP A 89 -13.30 0.88 -10.80
N SER A 90 -13.54 -0.04 -11.72
CA SER A 90 -13.58 -1.47 -11.42
C SER A 90 -12.19 -2.08 -11.22
N ILE A 91 -11.15 -1.45 -11.78
CA ILE A 91 -9.75 -1.82 -11.57
C ILE A 91 -9.01 -0.64 -10.97
N VAL A 92 -8.67 -0.76 -9.70
CA VAL A 92 -7.90 0.25 -8.97
C VAL A 92 -6.58 -0.32 -8.49
N TYR A 93 -5.55 0.53 -8.36
CA TYR A 93 -4.22 0.13 -7.92
C TYR A 93 -3.59 1.16 -7.01
N PHE A 94 -2.67 0.70 -6.17
CA PHE A 94 -1.81 1.53 -5.35
C PHE A 94 -0.36 1.36 -5.83
N ALA A 95 0.26 2.44 -6.28
CA ALA A 95 1.66 2.47 -6.70
C ALA A 95 2.31 3.72 -6.09
N HIS A 96 2.81 3.58 -4.88
CA HIS A 96 3.31 4.68 -4.08
C HIS A 96 4.82 4.55 -3.83
N CYS A 97 5.59 5.54 -4.30
CA CYS A 97 7.03 5.60 -4.06
C CYS A 97 7.31 6.36 -2.76
N ILE A 98 7.75 5.64 -1.74
CA ILE A 98 8.19 6.18 -0.46
C ILE A 98 9.69 6.47 -0.58
N SER A 99 10.05 7.75 -0.65
CA SER A 99 11.47 8.17 -0.81
C SER A 99 12.34 7.78 0.37
N ARG A 100 11.75 7.75 1.56
CA ARG A 100 12.42 7.38 2.82
C ARG A 100 11.40 6.72 3.74
N THR A 101 11.63 5.47 4.09
CA THR A 101 10.81 4.77 5.09
C THR A 101 11.04 5.32 6.49
N GLY A 102 9.99 5.31 7.29
CA GLY A 102 10.07 5.46 8.74
C GLY A 102 10.39 4.16 9.45
N SER A 103 10.24 4.12 10.74
CA SER A 103 10.54 2.94 11.55
C SER A 103 9.54 1.79 11.33
N TYR A 104 8.32 2.07 10.90
CA TYR A 104 7.27 1.06 10.75
C TYR A 104 7.48 0.19 9.51
N LEU A 105 7.51 0.77 8.32
CA LEU A 105 7.70 0.02 7.07
C LEU A 105 9.12 -0.53 6.94
N SER A 106 10.13 0.16 7.46
CA SER A 106 11.49 -0.39 7.46
C SER A 106 11.59 -1.66 8.30
N ALA A 107 10.94 -1.71 9.47
CA ALA A 107 10.87 -2.92 10.28
C ALA A 107 10.08 -4.04 9.59
N ALA A 108 8.94 -3.73 8.97
CA ALA A 108 8.13 -4.70 8.23
C ALA A 108 8.85 -5.29 7.00
N CYS A 109 9.73 -4.50 6.37
CA CYS A 109 10.51 -4.89 5.20
C CYS A 109 11.91 -5.41 5.51
N GLU A 110 12.33 -5.41 6.78
CA GLU A 110 13.69 -5.78 7.21
C GLU A 110 14.79 -4.99 6.45
N ILE A 111 14.58 -3.66 6.32
CA ILE A 111 15.49 -2.73 5.65
C ILE A 111 15.92 -1.62 6.62
N PRO A 112 17.05 -0.95 6.39
CA PRO A 112 17.43 0.21 7.16
C PRO A 112 16.38 1.31 7.08
N GLU A 113 16.11 1.98 8.21
CA GLU A 113 15.25 3.16 8.24
C GLU A 113 15.80 4.24 7.30
N GLY A 114 14.90 4.91 6.59
CA GLY A 114 15.27 5.88 5.55
C GLY A 114 15.55 5.29 4.18
N SER A 115 15.44 3.97 3.99
CA SER A 115 15.56 3.33 2.68
C SER A 115 14.36 3.69 1.79
N PRO A 116 14.54 3.83 0.47
CA PRO A 116 13.44 3.96 -0.46
C PRO A 116 12.62 2.68 -0.59
N LEU A 117 11.32 2.83 -0.85
CA LEU A 117 10.40 1.72 -1.00
C LEU A 117 9.36 2.00 -2.10
N ALA A 118 9.09 1.03 -2.94
CA ALA A 118 7.93 1.02 -3.83
C ALA A 118 6.86 0.13 -3.22
N TYR A 119 5.69 0.69 -2.93
CA TYR A 119 4.54 -0.01 -2.40
C TYR A 119 3.53 -0.23 -3.53
N LEU A 120 3.35 -1.48 -3.95
CA LEU A 120 2.66 -1.86 -5.18
C LEU A 120 1.54 -2.85 -4.87
N ILE A 121 0.29 -2.43 -5.09
CA ILE A 121 -0.91 -3.22 -4.83
C ILE A 121 -1.89 -3.05 -5.99
N ALA A 122 -2.52 -4.13 -6.42
CA ALA A 122 -3.56 -4.16 -7.45
C ALA A 122 -4.45 -5.41 -7.28
N PRO A 123 -5.54 -5.55 -8.04
CA PRO A 123 -6.29 -6.80 -8.06
C PRO A 123 -5.42 -8.00 -8.41
N PRO A 124 -5.81 -9.24 -8.07
CA PRO A 124 -4.90 -10.39 -8.03
C PRO A 124 -4.15 -10.70 -9.32
N LEU A 125 -4.82 -10.66 -10.45
CA LEU A 125 -4.20 -10.97 -11.75
C LEU A 125 -3.32 -9.81 -12.22
N GLU A 126 -3.86 -8.59 -12.14
CA GLU A 126 -3.20 -7.35 -12.50
C GLU A 126 -1.91 -7.16 -11.71
N SER A 127 -1.96 -7.45 -10.39
CA SER A 127 -0.80 -7.32 -9.51
C SER A 127 0.34 -8.27 -9.91
N MET A 128 0.04 -9.52 -10.25
CA MET A 128 1.07 -10.49 -10.64
C MET A 128 1.75 -10.11 -11.95
N TYR A 129 0.97 -9.72 -12.95
CA TYR A 129 1.48 -9.23 -14.23
C TYR A 129 2.31 -7.95 -14.06
N ALA A 130 1.77 -6.98 -13.31
CA ALA A 130 2.41 -5.68 -13.11
C ALA A 130 3.69 -5.79 -12.26
N LEU A 131 3.74 -6.69 -11.27
CA LEU A 131 4.96 -6.95 -10.49
C LEU A 131 6.09 -7.50 -11.35
N ASP A 132 5.80 -8.42 -12.29
CA ASP A 132 6.79 -8.93 -13.24
C ASP A 132 7.37 -7.78 -14.09
N LYS A 133 6.52 -6.85 -14.55
CA LYS A 133 6.96 -5.67 -15.28
C LYS A 133 7.81 -4.72 -14.42
N ALA A 134 7.41 -4.47 -13.18
CA ALA A 134 8.15 -3.63 -12.24
C ALA A 134 9.54 -4.19 -11.95
N LEU A 135 9.64 -5.50 -11.68
CA LEU A 135 10.91 -6.19 -11.40
C LEU A 135 11.85 -6.22 -12.60
N LYS A 136 11.32 -6.20 -13.83
CA LYS A 136 12.12 -6.14 -15.07
C LYS A 136 12.54 -4.72 -15.44
N ALA A 137 11.83 -3.70 -14.96
CA ALA A 137 12.07 -2.30 -15.32
C ALA A 137 13.14 -1.62 -14.47
N ALA A 138 13.45 -2.13 -13.27
CA ALA A 138 14.31 -1.45 -12.31
C ALA A 138 15.14 -2.45 -11.47
N GLN A 139 16.25 -1.95 -10.91
CA GLN A 139 17.12 -2.72 -10.01
C GLN A 139 16.55 -2.68 -8.58
N VAL A 140 15.49 -3.42 -8.37
CA VAL A 140 14.80 -3.54 -7.09
C VAL A 140 14.78 -4.97 -6.59
N ARG A 141 14.66 -5.15 -5.27
CA ARG A 141 14.43 -6.46 -4.65
C ARG A 141 13.12 -6.48 -3.88
N VAL A 142 12.46 -7.62 -3.86
CA VAL A 142 11.27 -7.85 -3.05
C VAL A 142 11.64 -7.88 -1.57
N CYS A 143 10.95 -7.09 -0.76
CA CYS A 143 11.05 -7.10 0.71
C CYS A 143 9.89 -7.89 1.32
N ALA A 144 8.68 -7.64 0.84
CA ALA A 144 7.49 -8.38 1.24
C ALA A 144 6.65 -8.68 -0.01
N PHE A 145 6.04 -9.85 -0.05
CA PHE A 145 5.18 -10.30 -1.14
C PHE A 145 3.82 -10.71 -0.60
N TYR A 146 2.78 -10.15 -1.18
CA TYR A 146 1.38 -10.41 -0.84
C TYR A 146 0.71 -11.11 -2.02
N GLY A 147 0.93 -12.42 -2.10
CA GLY A 147 0.36 -13.24 -3.18
C GLY A 147 -1.14 -13.50 -2.97
N PRO A 148 -1.94 -13.60 -4.05
CA PRO A 148 -3.31 -14.06 -3.94
C PRO A 148 -3.37 -15.57 -3.59
N PRO A 149 -4.39 -16.03 -2.83
CA PRO A 149 -5.46 -15.22 -2.27
C PRO A 149 -5.01 -14.44 -1.03
N SER A 150 -5.31 -13.15 -1.00
CA SER A 150 -5.08 -12.29 0.17
C SER A 150 -6.40 -12.00 0.89
N PRO A 151 -6.36 -11.55 2.17
CA PRO A 151 -7.57 -11.18 2.90
C PRO A 151 -8.35 -10.02 2.27
N THR A 152 -7.71 -9.19 1.46
CA THR A 152 -8.29 -7.98 0.87
C THR A 152 -8.73 -8.13 -0.59
N ASN A 153 -8.57 -9.30 -1.20
CA ASN A 153 -8.74 -9.52 -2.64
C ASN A 153 -7.78 -8.70 -3.54
N PHE A 154 -6.74 -8.13 -2.96
CA PHE A 154 -5.65 -7.48 -3.66
C PHE A 154 -4.37 -8.29 -3.50
N GLY A 155 -3.42 -8.09 -4.38
CA GLY A 155 -2.09 -8.67 -4.28
C GLY A 155 -1.03 -7.62 -4.59
N GLY A 156 0.21 -7.93 -4.29
CA GLY A 156 1.30 -7.00 -4.58
C GLY A 156 2.58 -7.27 -3.84
N ALA A 157 3.41 -6.26 -3.72
CA ALA A 157 4.69 -6.38 -3.03
C ALA A 157 5.22 -5.02 -2.56
N LEU A 158 6.13 -5.10 -1.60
CA LEU A 158 7.01 -4.00 -1.21
C LEU A 158 8.39 -4.27 -1.83
N LEU A 159 8.89 -3.32 -2.62
CA LEU A 159 10.19 -3.43 -3.29
C LEU A 159 11.12 -2.32 -2.80
N THR A 160 12.40 -2.63 -2.62
CA THR A 160 13.43 -1.64 -2.27
C THR A 160 14.58 -1.64 -3.27
N GLY A 161 15.19 -0.49 -3.45
CA GLY A 161 16.31 -0.22 -4.35
C GLY A 161 16.80 1.21 -4.16
N SER A 162 17.39 1.81 -5.18
CA SER A 162 17.59 3.26 -5.17
C SER A 162 16.25 3.99 -5.30
N GLN A 163 16.20 5.28 -4.95
CA GLN A 163 14.95 6.04 -5.09
C GLN A 163 14.47 6.08 -6.55
N SER A 164 15.38 6.23 -7.49
CA SER A 164 15.06 6.20 -8.92
C SER A 164 14.55 4.84 -9.39
N ASP A 165 15.11 3.75 -8.85
CA ASP A 165 14.63 2.40 -9.16
C ASP A 165 13.24 2.13 -8.57
N CYS A 166 12.99 2.57 -7.33
CA CYS A 166 11.66 2.46 -6.72
C CYS A 166 10.62 3.26 -7.51
N GLN A 167 10.96 4.49 -7.97
CA GLN A 167 10.06 5.26 -8.81
C GLN A 167 9.82 4.59 -10.16
N ALA A 168 10.86 4.09 -10.82
CA ALA A 168 10.72 3.37 -12.09
C ALA A 168 9.88 2.10 -11.95
N ALA A 169 10.00 1.39 -10.82
CA ALA A 169 9.17 0.24 -10.51
C ALA A 169 7.69 0.64 -10.32
N CYS A 170 7.38 1.72 -9.59
CA CYS A 170 6.03 2.25 -9.45
C CYS A 170 5.42 2.62 -10.82
N ASP A 171 6.18 3.33 -11.65
CA ASP A 171 5.73 3.75 -12.98
C ASP A 171 5.48 2.56 -13.92
N ALA A 172 6.34 1.55 -13.86
CA ALA A 172 6.17 0.33 -14.67
C ALA A 172 4.97 -0.49 -14.21
N PHE A 173 4.77 -0.60 -12.90
CA PHE A 173 3.61 -1.26 -12.31
C PHE A 173 2.31 -0.59 -12.72
N ALA A 174 2.21 0.72 -12.55
CA ALA A 174 1.03 1.51 -12.91
C ALA A 174 0.67 1.35 -14.40
N ARG A 175 1.67 1.50 -15.29
CA ARG A 175 1.45 1.29 -16.73
C ARG A 175 0.96 -0.10 -17.07
N ALA A 176 1.50 -1.13 -16.40
CA ALA A 176 1.10 -2.51 -16.65
C ALA A 176 -0.34 -2.80 -16.19
N VAL A 177 -0.77 -2.24 -15.05
CA VAL A 177 -2.17 -2.37 -14.61
C VAL A 177 -3.12 -1.68 -15.59
N ILE A 178 -2.78 -0.47 -16.03
CA ILE A 178 -3.57 0.28 -17.02
C ILE A 178 -3.63 -0.48 -18.36
N ASP A 179 -2.51 -1.09 -18.79
CA ASP A 179 -2.46 -1.88 -20.03
C ASP A 179 -3.39 -3.09 -19.99
N VAL A 180 -3.40 -3.83 -18.86
CA VAL A 180 -4.33 -4.96 -18.66
C VAL A 180 -5.78 -4.48 -18.63
N ALA A 181 -6.06 -3.36 -17.95
CA ALA A 181 -7.41 -2.79 -17.88
C ALA A 181 -7.93 -2.35 -19.26
N ALA A 182 -7.06 -1.77 -20.09
CA ALA A 182 -7.41 -1.33 -21.43
C ALA A 182 -7.52 -2.49 -22.46
N ASN A 183 -6.84 -3.62 -22.19
CA ASN A 183 -6.79 -4.78 -23.08
C ASN A 183 -7.16 -6.06 -22.32
N PRO A 184 -8.41 -6.19 -21.87
CA PRO A 184 -8.85 -7.38 -21.16
C PRO A 184 -8.65 -8.60 -22.06
N ILE A 185 -8.24 -9.72 -21.48
CA ILE A 185 -8.11 -10.98 -22.24
C ILE A 185 -9.50 -11.33 -22.75
N GLU A 186 -9.69 -11.24 -24.06
CA GLU A 186 -10.88 -11.76 -24.69
C GLU A 186 -10.93 -13.26 -24.40
N THR A 187 -11.99 -13.71 -23.76
CA THR A 187 -12.27 -15.14 -23.68
C THR A 187 -12.30 -15.64 -25.12
N LEU A 188 -11.44 -16.60 -25.45
CA LEU A 188 -11.51 -17.28 -26.73
C LEU A 188 -12.95 -17.72 -26.90
N SER A 189 -13.71 -16.97 -27.71
CA SER A 189 -15.07 -17.34 -28.06
C SER A 189 -14.99 -18.71 -28.68
N ASP A 190 -15.66 -19.68 -28.08
CA ASP A 190 -15.73 -21.05 -28.56
C ASP A 190 -16.02 -21.10 -30.05
N GLY A 191 -14.96 -21.19 -30.84
CA GLY A 191 -15.02 -21.58 -32.24
C GLY A 191 -15.24 -23.09 -32.34
N ALA A 192 -16.35 -23.57 -31.81
CA ALA A 192 -16.79 -24.93 -31.93
C ALA A 192 -18.26 -24.96 -32.34
N SER A 193 -18.50 -24.59 -33.57
CA SER A 193 -19.72 -24.98 -34.27
C SER A 193 -19.34 -25.40 -35.68
N SER A 194 -19.08 -26.66 -35.84
CA SER A 194 -19.17 -27.39 -37.11
C SER A 194 -19.44 -28.84 -36.80
#